data_9080e9f94ac2e21a1ee1109851fc1d3c
#
_entry.id   9080e9f94ac2e21a1ee1109851fc1d3c
#
_cell.length_a   1.000
_cell.length_b   1.000
_cell.length_c   1.000
_cell.angle_alpha   90.00
_cell.angle_beta   90.00
_cell.angle_gamma   90.00
#
_symmetry.space_group_name_H-M   'P 1'
#
loop_
_entity.id
_entity.type
_entity.pdbx_description
1 polymer ?
#
loop_
_entity_poly.entity_id
_entity_poly.type
_entity_poly.pdbx_seq_one_letter_code
_entity_poly.pdbx_strand_id
1 'polypeptide(L)'
;MKAYISTGLVAETILALEKIQSLDCKDTDVLSSVRITYGIKLSDALTFAQRLGWISTEEQRIIFTKQGEAILSEFDGRSITADLWRKILQAYIYICKPIWINRIPYGRKEAYYFMSPDEKRCFEDAGLMETNPQSVIIDWWDAIAEHVRSVRNLRLDKTGRVGERLTINYEKKRTGKAPNWVSFESNLAGYDIISCKDADSPDEQLLIEVKSSEQLMRGATMIISRHEWEVAKSQHKNSTYCFYLWIVGKQRMFASVSVCDIEPHIPKESGLGTWQNVEIPFKVFEKLFVPMEEVV
;
A
#
# COMPACT_ATOMS: atom_id res chain seq x y z
N MET A 1 -0.06 -11.24 24.73
CA MET A 1 -1.50 -10.99 24.46
C MET A 1 -1.61 -10.57 23.00
N LYS A 2 -2.43 -11.24 22.15
CA LYS A 2 -2.61 -10.83 20.75
C LYS A 2 -3.16 -9.40 20.71
N ALA A 3 -2.60 -8.55 19.88
CA ALA A 3 -3.18 -7.25 19.59
C ALA A 3 -4.54 -7.49 18.93
N TYR A 4 -5.59 -6.93 19.50
CA TYR A 4 -6.95 -7.05 19.00
C TYR A 4 -7.48 -5.66 18.71
N ILE A 5 -8.14 -5.50 17.58
CA ILE A 5 -8.90 -4.30 17.20
C ILE A 5 -10.24 -4.75 16.62
N SER A 6 -11.30 -4.05 16.95
CA SER A 6 -12.61 -4.18 16.32
C SER A 6 -13.31 -2.83 16.27
N THR A 7 -14.30 -2.70 15.41
CA THR A 7 -15.09 -1.45 15.30
C THR A 7 -15.75 -1.08 16.62
N GLY A 8 -16.30 -2.09 17.32
CA GLY A 8 -16.89 -1.87 18.65
C GLY A 8 -15.87 -1.42 19.70
N LEU A 9 -14.68 -2.03 19.75
CA LEU A 9 -13.63 -1.65 20.71
C LEU A 9 -13.16 -0.20 20.47
N VAL A 10 -12.94 0.18 19.21
CA VAL A 10 -12.52 1.56 18.87
C VAL A 10 -13.61 2.57 19.23
N ALA A 11 -14.86 2.32 18.83
CA ALA A 11 -15.98 3.21 19.12
C ALA A 11 -16.15 3.40 20.63
N GLU A 12 -16.15 2.31 21.40
CA GLU A 12 -16.28 2.37 22.84
C GLU A 12 -15.11 3.11 23.50
N THR A 13 -13.88 2.88 23.00
CA THR A 13 -12.70 3.57 23.52
C THR A 13 -12.83 5.08 23.34
N ILE A 14 -13.21 5.56 22.16
CA ILE A 14 -13.36 7.00 21.89
C ILE A 14 -14.45 7.60 22.77
N LEU A 15 -15.63 6.97 22.84
CA LEU A 15 -16.74 7.42 23.67
C LEU A 15 -16.40 7.44 25.18
N ALA A 16 -15.67 6.43 25.65
CA ALA A 16 -15.20 6.41 27.03
C ALA A 16 -14.22 7.55 27.32
N LEU A 17 -13.27 7.80 26.42
CA LEU A 17 -12.29 8.89 26.57
C LEU A 17 -12.95 10.27 26.52
N GLU A 18 -13.90 10.49 25.58
CA GLU A 18 -14.68 11.72 25.50
C GLU A 18 -15.43 11.98 26.82
N LYS A 19 -16.08 10.95 27.35
CA LYS A 19 -16.80 11.06 28.63
C LYS A 19 -15.87 11.34 29.79
N ILE A 20 -14.72 10.68 29.88
CA ILE A 20 -13.71 10.93 30.93
C ILE A 20 -13.19 12.37 30.83
N GLN A 21 -12.95 12.85 29.61
CA GLN A 21 -12.51 14.24 29.41
C GLN A 21 -13.58 15.26 29.86
N SER A 22 -14.88 14.99 29.56
CA SER A 22 -15.99 15.88 29.88
C SER A 22 -16.29 15.93 31.38
N LEU A 23 -16.03 14.86 32.14
CA LEU A 23 -16.35 14.77 33.57
C LEU A 23 -15.26 15.37 34.47
N ASP A 24 -14.12 15.78 33.91
CA ASP A 24 -12.92 16.20 34.65
C ASP A 24 -12.47 15.20 35.76
N CYS A 25 -12.96 13.96 35.67
CA CYS A 25 -12.69 12.89 36.61
C CYS A 25 -11.70 11.91 36.03
N LYS A 26 -10.44 12.01 36.44
CA LYS A 26 -9.34 11.20 35.94
C LYS A 26 -8.98 10.02 36.85
N ASP A 27 -9.76 9.81 37.95
CA ASP A 27 -9.51 8.75 38.92
C ASP A 27 -10.09 7.41 38.42
N THR A 28 -9.25 6.38 38.37
CA THR A 28 -9.65 5.05 37.87
C THR A 28 -10.73 4.39 38.74
N ASP A 29 -10.81 4.71 40.02
CA ASP A 29 -11.79 4.12 40.95
C ASP A 29 -13.20 4.67 40.73
N VAL A 30 -13.31 5.95 40.32
CA VAL A 30 -14.59 6.58 39.98
C VAL A 30 -15.11 6.11 38.61
N LEU A 31 -14.20 5.72 37.72
CA LEU A 31 -14.56 5.25 36.38
C LEU A 31 -15.28 3.90 36.36
N SER A 32 -15.24 3.14 37.46
CA SER A 32 -16.03 1.90 37.61
C SER A 32 -17.54 2.11 37.46
N SER A 33 -18.01 3.35 37.64
CA SER A 33 -19.41 3.77 37.48
C SER A 33 -19.79 4.17 36.03
N VAL A 34 -18.84 4.31 35.13
CA VAL A 34 -19.09 4.67 33.73
C VAL A 34 -19.70 3.48 33.01
N ARG A 35 -21.00 3.54 32.70
CA ARG A 35 -21.68 2.53 31.88
C ARG A 35 -21.26 2.66 30.42
N ILE A 36 -20.93 1.54 29.81
CA ILE A 36 -20.48 1.39 28.45
C ILE A 36 -21.62 0.82 27.60
N THR A 37 -21.75 1.24 26.35
CA THR A 37 -22.95 1.06 25.55
C THR A 37 -22.91 -0.22 24.70
N TYR A 38 -21.72 -0.69 24.28
CA TYR A 38 -21.56 -1.78 23.31
C TYR A 38 -21.12 -3.12 23.90
N GLY A 39 -21.27 -3.34 25.19
CA GLY A 39 -20.93 -4.63 25.83
C GLY A 39 -19.42 -4.87 26.01
N ILE A 40 -18.57 -3.89 25.71
CA ILE A 40 -17.13 -3.93 25.92
C ILE A 40 -16.83 -3.39 27.31
N LYS A 41 -15.93 -4.01 28.05
CA LYS A 41 -15.54 -3.54 29.37
C LYS A 41 -14.72 -2.26 29.28
N LEU A 42 -14.97 -1.30 30.18
CA LEU A 42 -14.16 -0.08 30.24
C LEU A 42 -12.66 -0.39 30.39
N SER A 43 -12.30 -1.42 31.14
CA SER A 43 -10.91 -1.87 31.28
C SER A 43 -10.27 -2.22 29.95
N ASP A 44 -11.02 -2.82 29.01
CA ASP A 44 -10.51 -3.20 27.70
C ASP A 44 -10.31 -1.96 26.81
N ALA A 45 -11.26 -1.02 26.87
CA ALA A 45 -11.18 0.26 26.17
C ALA A 45 -9.98 1.11 26.67
N LEU A 46 -9.78 1.22 27.98
CA LEU A 46 -8.64 1.92 28.56
C LEU A 46 -7.31 1.23 28.23
N THR A 47 -7.27 -0.10 28.27
CA THR A 47 -6.09 -0.89 27.88
C THR A 47 -5.75 -0.65 26.41
N PHE A 48 -6.74 -0.58 25.54
CA PHE A 48 -6.55 -0.29 24.13
C PHE A 48 -6.03 1.15 23.92
N ALA A 49 -6.64 2.15 24.56
CA ALA A 49 -6.20 3.54 24.53
C ALA A 49 -4.76 3.71 25.02
N GLN A 50 -4.42 3.07 26.14
CA GLN A 50 -3.07 3.09 26.71
C GLN A 50 -2.07 2.43 25.76
N ARG A 51 -2.43 1.30 25.14
CA ARG A 51 -1.58 0.62 24.17
C ARG A 51 -1.29 1.48 22.94
N LEU A 52 -2.29 2.23 22.46
CA LEU A 52 -2.12 3.15 21.33
C LEU A 52 -1.44 4.48 21.73
N GLY A 53 -1.09 4.63 23.00
CA GLY A 53 -0.43 5.84 23.49
C GLY A 53 -1.36 7.06 23.54
N TRP A 54 -2.69 6.88 23.59
CA TRP A 54 -3.65 7.98 23.73
C TRP A 54 -3.79 8.48 25.15
N ILE A 55 -3.55 7.59 26.11
CA ILE A 55 -3.50 7.89 27.53
C ILE A 55 -2.29 7.24 28.19
N SER A 56 -1.85 7.81 29.30
CA SER A 56 -0.98 7.19 30.31
C SER A 56 -1.69 7.14 31.65
N THR A 57 -1.19 6.33 32.57
CA THR A 57 -1.71 6.25 33.93
C THR A 57 -0.59 6.55 34.91
N GLU A 58 -0.75 7.58 35.76
CA GLU A 58 0.16 7.97 36.83
C GLU A 58 -0.63 8.08 38.13
N GLU A 59 -0.16 7.46 39.22
CA GLU A 59 -0.79 7.48 40.52
C GLU A 59 -2.33 7.23 40.49
N GLN A 60 -2.77 6.24 39.70
CA GLN A 60 -4.18 5.90 39.46
C GLN A 60 -4.98 6.99 38.71
N ARG A 61 -4.31 7.96 38.10
CA ARG A 61 -4.96 9.00 37.30
C ARG A 61 -4.69 8.78 35.81
N ILE A 62 -5.72 8.97 34.99
CA ILE A 62 -5.61 8.97 33.56
C ILE A 62 -5.12 10.33 33.06
N ILE A 63 -4.04 10.30 32.28
CA ILE A 63 -3.46 11.48 31.65
C ILE A 63 -3.60 11.32 30.14
N PHE A 64 -4.23 12.28 29.49
CA PHE A 64 -4.32 12.32 28.03
C PHE A 64 -2.98 12.74 27.42
N THR A 65 -2.56 12.03 26.39
CA THR A 65 -1.40 12.41 25.59
C THR A 65 -1.83 13.37 24.46
N LYS A 66 -0.86 14.06 23.86
CA LYS A 66 -1.14 14.88 22.66
C LYS A 66 -1.82 14.10 21.54
N GLN A 67 -1.48 12.79 21.38
CA GLN A 67 -2.12 11.93 20.40
C GLN A 67 -3.58 11.63 20.77
N GLY A 68 -3.85 11.35 22.05
CA GLY A 68 -5.22 11.13 22.53
C GLY A 68 -6.09 12.37 22.37
N GLU A 69 -5.57 13.55 22.71
CA GLU A 69 -6.26 14.82 22.50
C GLU A 69 -6.55 15.08 21.02
N ALA A 70 -5.60 14.79 20.13
CA ALA A 70 -5.78 14.94 18.68
C ALA A 70 -6.88 14.01 18.14
N ILE A 71 -6.92 12.74 18.55
CA ILE A 71 -7.98 11.80 18.17
C ILE A 71 -9.35 12.28 18.65
N LEU A 72 -9.46 12.75 19.90
CA LEU A 72 -10.71 13.24 20.44
C LEU A 72 -11.18 14.54 19.78
N SER A 73 -10.27 15.44 19.41
CA SER A 73 -10.62 16.69 18.73
C SER A 73 -11.19 16.49 17.32
N GLU A 74 -10.92 15.35 16.68
CA GLU A 74 -11.45 15.00 15.36
C GLU A 74 -12.77 14.21 15.42
N PHE A 75 -13.15 13.74 16.60
CA PHE A 75 -14.40 13.03 16.80
C PHE A 75 -15.54 14.03 17.01
N ASP A 76 -16.59 13.93 16.20
CA ASP A 76 -17.73 14.86 16.22
C ASP A 76 -18.85 14.47 17.21
N GLY A 77 -18.60 13.47 18.07
CA GLY A 77 -19.59 12.95 19.03
C GLY A 77 -20.64 12.02 18.41
N ARG A 78 -20.57 11.71 17.10
CA ARG A 78 -21.58 10.91 16.39
C ARG A 78 -21.01 9.64 15.75
N SER A 79 -20.03 9.81 14.87
CA SER A 79 -19.46 8.69 14.11
C SER A 79 -17.96 8.87 13.88
N ILE A 80 -17.27 7.76 13.76
CA ILE A 80 -15.85 7.76 13.38
C ILE A 80 -15.78 7.91 11.87
N THR A 81 -15.26 9.03 11.39
CA THR A 81 -15.08 9.27 9.95
C THR A 81 -14.03 8.33 9.35
N ALA A 82 -14.07 8.12 8.04
CA ALA A 82 -13.07 7.30 7.35
C ALA A 82 -11.63 7.84 7.54
N ASP A 83 -11.46 9.17 7.61
CA ASP A 83 -10.16 9.81 7.89
C ASP A 83 -9.67 9.49 9.29
N LEU A 84 -10.53 9.59 10.29
CA LEU A 84 -10.19 9.25 11.67
C LEU A 84 -9.89 7.75 11.80
N TRP A 85 -10.66 6.88 11.12
CA TRP A 85 -10.36 5.44 11.03
C TRP A 85 -8.96 5.18 10.48
N ARG A 86 -8.57 5.86 9.40
CA ARG A 86 -7.22 5.72 8.79
C ARG A 86 -6.12 6.09 9.77
N LYS A 87 -6.28 7.16 10.56
CA LYS A 87 -5.32 7.56 11.61
C LYS A 87 -5.22 6.52 12.73
N ILE A 88 -6.35 6.01 13.19
CA ILE A 88 -6.42 4.97 14.22
C ILE A 88 -5.73 3.68 13.75
N LEU A 89 -6.03 3.24 12.53
CA LEU A 89 -5.43 2.04 11.94
C LEU A 89 -3.92 2.21 11.71
N GLN A 90 -3.47 3.39 11.32
CA GLN A 90 -2.04 3.69 11.20
C GLN A 90 -1.33 3.56 12.54
N ALA A 91 -1.89 4.16 13.61
CA ALA A 91 -1.35 4.02 14.96
C ALA A 91 -1.35 2.55 15.43
N TYR A 92 -2.45 1.82 15.20
CA TYR A 92 -2.55 0.39 15.50
C TYR A 92 -1.44 -0.42 14.80
N ILE A 93 -1.24 -0.22 13.50
CA ILE A 93 -0.22 -0.93 12.72
C ILE A 93 1.18 -0.63 13.27
N TYR A 94 1.50 0.63 13.51
CA TYR A 94 2.84 1.06 13.93
C TYR A 94 3.21 0.56 15.33
N ILE A 95 2.23 0.56 16.24
CA ILE A 95 2.46 0.22 17.64
C ILE A 95 2.28 -1.28 17.89
N CYS A 96 1.17 -1.85 17.40
CA CYS A 96 0.81 -3.24 17.69
C CYS A 96 1.49 -4.26 16.76
N LYS A 97 1.97 -3.84 15.59
CA LYS A 97 2.70 -4.65 14.60
C LYS A 97 2.05 -6.02 14.38
N PRO A 98 0.78 -6.08 13.91
CA PRO A 98 0.09 -7.35 13.69
C PRO A 98 0.85 -8.22 12.68
N ILE A 99 0.72 -9.55 12.77
CA ILE A 99 1.54 -10.50 11.97
C ILE A 99 1.38 -10.28 10.47
N TRP A 100 0.18 -9.90 10.00
CA TRP A 100 -0.10 -9.67 8.60
C TRP A 100 0.59 -8.42 8.01
N ILE A 101 1.16 -7.54 8.86
CA ILE A 101 1.92 -6.36 8.38
C ILE A 101 3.03 -6.76 7.40
N ASN A 102 3.64 -7.94 7.59
CA ASN A 102 4.69 -8.46 6.73
C ASN A 102 4.18 -8.82 5.31
N ARG A 103 2.87 -8.81 5.08
CA ARG A 103 2.25 -9.05 3.77
C ARG A 103 2.00 -7.76 2.99
N ILE A 104 2.01 -6.60 3.65
CA ILE A 104 1.77 -5.30 3.00
C ILE A 104 2.71 -5.04 1.79
N PRO A 105 4.02 -5.37 1.84
CA PRO A 105 4.91 -5.21 0.69
C PRO A 105 4.49 -5.98 -0.58
N TYR A 106 3.67 -7.00 -0.43
CA TYR A 106 3.16 -7.81 -1.55
C TYR A 106 1.80 -7.34 -2.08
N GLY A 107 1.25 -6.28 -1.48
CA GLY A 107 -0.01 -5.67 -1.86
C GLY A 107 -1.07 -5.73 -0.76
N ARG A 108 -2.04 -4.80 -0.81
CA ARG A 108 -3.07 -4.67 0.24
C ARG A 108 -3.98 -5.91 0.33
N LYS A 109 -4.28 -6.59 -0.78
CA LYS A 109 -5.09 -7.81 -0.78
C LYS A 109 -4.40 -8.96 -0.05
N GLU A 110 -3.09 -9.07 -0.20
CA GLU A 110 -2.30 -10.07 0.52
C GLU A 110 -2.36 -9.84 2.03
N ALA A 111 -2.21 -8.58 2.47
CA ALA A 111 -2.37 -8.24 3.89
C ALA A 111 -3.80 -8.53 4.39
N TYR A 112 -4.81 -8.08 3.63
CA TYR A 112 -6.22 -8.26 3.97
C TYR A 112 -6.63 -9.73 4.10
N TYR A 113 -6.08 -10.62 3.27
CA TYR A 113 -6.37 -12.05 3.35
C TYR A 113 -6.05 -12.65 4.74
N PHE A 114 -4.96 -12.18 5.37
CA PHE A 114 -4.49 -12.67 6.67
C PHE A 114 -5.07 -11.91 7.88
N MET A 115 -5.86 -10.87 7.66
CA MET A 115 -6.55 -10.14 8.73
C MET A 115 -7.69 -10.96 9.32
N SER A 116 -7.93 -10.78 10.63
CA SER A 116 -9.14 -11.28 11.28
C SER A 116 -10.42 -10.62 10.72
N PRO A 117 -11.60 -11.19 10.91
CA PRO A 117 -12.86 -10.57 10.51
C PRO A 117 -13.06 -9.15 11.08
N ASP A 118 -12.68 -8.96 12.33
CA ASP A 118 -12.78 -7.66 13.01
C ASP A 118 -11.84 -6.62 12.42
N GLU A 119 -10.58 -7.01 12.14
CA GLU A 119 -9.63 -6.13 11.45
C GLU A 119 -10.14 -5.76 10.06
N LYS A 120 -10.62 -6.75 9.28
CA LYS A 120 -11.20 -6.52 7.95
C LYS A 120 -12.30 -5.47 8.00
N ARG A 121 -13.20 -5.58 8.97
CA ARG A 121 -14.28 -4.60 9.14
C ARG A 121 -13.76 -3.19 9.40
N CYS A 122 -12.74 -3.03 10.25
CA CYS A 122 -12.13 -1.74 10.51
C CYS A 122 -11.52 -1.13 9.22
N PHE A 123 -10.89 -1.94 8.37
CA PHE A 123 -10.32 -1.49 7.09
C PHE A 123 -11.40 -1.13 6.06
N GLU A 124 -12.53 -1.82 6.06
CA GLU A 124 -13.71 -1.48 5.24
C GLU A 124 -14.32 -0.15 5.68
N ASP A 125 -14.53 0.06 6.98
CA ASP A 125 -15.08 1.29 7.54
C ASP A 125 -14.14 2.50 7.30
N ALA A 126 -12.84 2.26 7.17
CA ALA A 126 -11.85 3.27 6.77
C ALA A 126 -11.83 3.58 5.25
N GLY A 127 -12.60 2.86 4.43
CA GLY A 127 -12.60 2.96 2.97
C GLY A 127 -11.32 2.43 2.31
N LEU A 128 -10.47 1.68 3.05
CA LEU A 128 -9.16 1.25 2.58
C LEU A 128 -9.21 0.09 1.58
N MET A 129 -10.38 -0.53 1.38
CA MET A 129 -10.57 -1.70 0.51
C MET A 129 -11.42 -1.40 -0.73
N GLU A 130 -11.66 -0.14 -1.05
CA GLU A 130 -12.41 0.27 -2.25
C GLU A 130 -11.77 -0.26 -3.54
N THR A 131 -12.61 -0.68 -4.50
CA THR A 131 -12.14 -1.27 -5.77
C THR A 131 -11.39 -0.27 -6.63
N ASN A 132 -11.84 1.00 -6.65
CA ASN A 132 -11.20 2.11 -7.38
C ASN A 132 -10.72 3.16 -6.37
N PRO A 133 -9.56 2.94 -5.70
CA PRO A 133 -9.12 3.80 -4.63
C PRO A 133 -8.74 5.19 -5.14
N GLN A 134 -9.14 6.21 -4.39
CA GLN A 134 -8.68 7.58 -4.57
C GLN A 134 -7.20 7.70 -4.17
N SER A 135 -6.52 8.76 -4.63
CA SER A 135 -5.10 8.99 -4.34
C SER A 135 -4.78 8.95 -2.84
N VAL A 136 -5.66 9.49 -1.99
CA VAL A 136 -5.49 9.48 -0.53
C VAL A 136 -5.39 8.06 0.05
N ILE A 137 -6.11 7.10 -0.52
CA ILE A 137 -6.06 5.70 -0.08
C ILE A 137 -4.77 5.03 -0.57
N ILE A 138 -4.36 5.32 -1.80
CA ILE A 138 -3.08 4.84 -2.37
C ILE A 138 -1.92 5.36 -1.52
N ASP A 139 -1.92 6.68 -1.25
CA ASP A 139 -0.87 7.33 -0.45
C ASP A 139 -0.81 6.78 0.98
N TRP A 140 -1.96 6.44 1.57
CA TRP A 140 -2.02 5.80 2.89
C TRP A 140 -1.35 4.43 2.88
N TRP A 141 -1.68 3.55 1.91
CA TRP A 141 -1.07 2.23 1.79
C TRP A 141 0.41 2.31 1.47
N ASP A 142 0.83 3.26 0.64
CA ASP A 142 2.24 3.50 0.32
C ASP A 142 3.02 3.95 1.55
N ALA A 143 2.46 4.84 2.38
CA ALA A 143 3.08 5.27 3.63
C ALA A 143 3.24 4.10 4.62
N ILE A 144 2.23 3.24 4.74
CA ILE A 144 2.33 2.05 5.57
C ILE A 144 3.37 1.07 5.02
N ALA A 145 3.37 0.82 3.72
CA ALA A 145 4.35 -0.04 3.08
C ALA A 145 5.79 0.50 3.26
N GLU A 146 5.97 1.82 3.12
CA GLU A 146 7.25 2.48 3.38
C GLU A 146 7.70 2.29 4.83
N HIS A 147 6.80 2.47 5.79
CA HIS A 147 7.12 2.23 7.21
C HIS A 147 7.53 0.77 7.46
N VAL A 148 6.83 -0.19 6.86
CA VAL A 148 7.14 -1.62 7.02
C VAL A 148 8.48 -1.98 6.37
N ARG A 149 8.81 -1.38 5.24
CA ARG A 149 10.05 -1.61 4.49
C ARG A 149 11.24 -0.83 5.03
N SER A 150 11.03 0.16 5.90
CA SER A 150 11.99 1.21 6.30
C SER A 150 13.34 0.72 6.85
N VAL A 151 13.55 -0.56 6.91
CA VAL A 151 14.85 -1.15 7.30
C VAL A 151 15.68 -1.63 6.10
N ARG A 152 15.14 -1.78 4.89
CA ARG A 152 15.90 -2.43 3.81
C ARG A 152 16.00 -1.77 2.43
N ASN A 153 15.01 -1.01 1.91
CA ASN A 153 15.07 -0.53 0.51
C ASN A 153 14.23 0.73 0.20
N LEU A 154 14.24 1.73 1.06
CA LEU A 154 13.45 2.95 1.01
C LEU A 154 13.47 3.73 -0.33
N ARG A 155 14.54 3.61 -1.11
CA ARG A 155 14.73 4.44 -2.31
C ARG A 155 14.17 3.82 -3.58
N LEU A 156 14.28 2.50 -3.71
CA LEU A 156 13.86 1.78 -4.93
C LEU A 156 12.33 1.75 -5.07
N ASP A 157 11.63 1.60 -3.96
CA ASP A 157 10.16 1.47 -3.96
C ASP A 157 9.44 2.77 -4.35
N LYS A 158 9.94 3.94 -3.90
CA LYS A 158 9.40 5.24 -4.32
C LYS A 158 9.52 5.45 -5.83
N THR A 159 10.70 5.12 -6.36
CA THR A 159 10.97 5.24 -7.80
C THR A 159 10.08 4.32 -8.61
N GLY A 160 9.89 3.06 -8.17
CA GLY A 160 8.97 2.10 -8.77
C GLY A 160 7.54 2.64 -8.81
N ARG A 161 7.04 3.10 -7.65
CA ARG A 161 5.68 3.64 -7.54
C ARG A 161 5.44 4.90 -8.39
N VAL A 162 6.47 5.75 -8.57
CA VAL A 162 6.39 6.88 -9.51
C VAL A 162 6.19 6.39 -10.94
N GLY A 163 6.95 5.38 -11.38
CA GLY A 163 6.80 4.79 -12.72
C GLY A 163 5.44 4.16 -12.95
N GLU A 164 4.92 3.41 -11.96
CA GLU A 164 3.59 2.83 -12.04
C GLU A 164 2.50 3.91 -12.20
N ARG A 165 2.56 5.01 -11.41
CA ARG A 165 1.65 6.15 -11.55
C ARG A 165 1.75 6.84 -12.92
N LEU A 166 2.96 7.01 -13.44
CA LEU A 166 3.17 7.54 -14.78
C LEU A 166 2.55 6.61 -15.84
N THR A 167 2.74 5.30 -15.69
CA THR A 167 2.13 4.29 -16.57
C THR A 167 0.60 4.34 -16.53
N ILE A 168 -0.01 4.45 -15.34
CA ILE A 168 -1.47 4.61 -15.20
C ILE A 168 -1.97 5.83 -15.98
N ASN A 169 -1.29 6.98 -15.83
CA ASN A 169 -1.67 8.21 -16.53
C ASN A 169 -1.48 8.10 -18.03
N TYR A 170 -0.38 7.53 -18.47
CA TYR A 170 -0.07 7.27 -19.88
C TYR A 170 -1.13 6.36 -20.52
N GLU A 171 -1.42 5.22 -19.90
CA GLU A 171 -2.41 4.27 -20.40
C GLU A 171 -3.83 4.84 -20.43
N LYS A 172 -4.20 5.64 -19.43
CA LYS A 172 -5.48 6.35 -19.42
C LYS A 172 -5.60 7.33 -20.60
N LYS A 173 -4.52 8.05 -20.94
CA LYS A 173 -4.49 8.92 -22.12
C LYS A 173 -4.57 8.13 -23.42
N ARG A 174 -3.74 7.05 -23.53
CA ARG A 174 -3.62 6.23 -24.74
C ARG A 174 -4.92 5.48 -25.09
N THR A 175 -5.61 4.94 -24.09
CA THR A 175 -6.77 4.07 -24.28
C THR A 175 -8.11 4.74 -23.98
N GLY A 176 -8.11 5.90 -23.33
CA GLY A 176 -9.32 6.55 -22.81
C GLY A 176 -9.97 5.85 -21.62
N LYS A 177 -9.38 4.74 -21.13
CA LYS A 177 -9.89 3.92 -20.03
C LYS A 177 -8.89 3.90 -18.86
N ALA A 178 -9.41 3.78 -17.64
CA ALA A 178 -8.56 3.58 -16.47
C ALA A 178 -8.01 2.15 -16.47
N PRO A 179 -6.69 1.95 -16.49
CA PRO A 179 -6.09 0.63 -16.39
C PRO A 179 -6.25 0.06 -14.97
N ASN A 180 -6.10 -1.26 -14.82
CA ASN A 180 -6.13 -1.90 -13.51
C ASN A 180 -4.72 -1.95 -12.92
N TRP A 181 -4.54 -1.37 -11.73
CA TRP A 181 -3.26 -1.35 -11.01
C TRP A 181 -3.10 -2.59 -10.15
N VAL A 182 -2.51 -3.64 -10.72
CA VAL A 182 -2.42 -4.97 -10.11
C VAL A 182 -1.41 -4.99 -8.96
N SER A 183 -0.22 -4.38 -9.12
CA SER A 183 0.82 -4.37 -8.09
C SER A 183 0.41 -3.59 -6.82
N PHE A 184 -0.60 -2.71 -6.92
CA PHE A 184 -1.20 -2.07 -5.74
C PHE A 184 -2.01 -3.07 -4.90
N GLU A 185 -2.61 -4.08 -5.54
CA GLU A 185 -3.41 -5.11 -4.88
C GLU A 185 -2.56 -6.32 -4.45
N SER A 186 -1.66 -6.79 -5.33
CA SER A 186 -0.76 -7.92 -5.10
C SER A 186 0.41 -7.93 -6.08
N ASN A 187 1.61 -8.22 -5.59
CA ASN A 187 2.83 -8.33 -6.40
C ASN A 187 3.10 -9.79 -6.87
N LEU A 188 2.12 -10.69 -6.75
CA LEU A 188 2.30 -12.10 -7.12
C LEU A 188 1.92 -12.41 -8.58
N ALA A 189 1.33 -11.43 -9.28
CA ALA A 189 0.85 -11.62 -10.65
C ALA A 189 1.98 -11.70 -11.68
N GLY A 190 3.16 -11.14 -11.37
CA GLY A 190 4.30 -11.06 -12.30
C GLY A 190 4.16 -9.97 -13.36
N TYR A 191 3.28 -9.01 -13.13
CA TYR A 191 3.13 -7.74 -13.85
C TYR A 191 2.43 -6.71 -12.94
N ASP A 192 2.62 -5.43 -13.25
CA ASP A 192 2.15 -4.32 -12.40
C ASP A 192 0.77 -3.80 -12.80
N ILE A 193 0.49 -3.74 -14.09
CA ILE A 193 -0.70 -3.07 -14.63
C ILE A 193 -1.33 -3.91 -15.74
N ILE A 194 -2.67 -3.94 -15.76
CA ILE A 194 -3.45 -4.44 -16.89
C ILE A 194 -4.10 -3.25 -17.60
N SER A 195 -3.82 -3.12 -18.88
CA SER A 195 -4.48 -2.18 -19.79
C SER A 195 -5.12 -2.92 -20.97
N CYS A 196 -5.66 -2.22 -21.95
CA CYS A 196 -6.02 -2.79 -23.24
C CYS A 196 -4.92 -2.50 -24.28
N LYS A 197 -4.78 -3.38 -25.25
CA LYS A 197 -3.75 -3.27 -26.30
C LYS A 197 -3.90 -1.97 -27.09
N ASP A 198 -5.13 -1.64 -27.46
CA ASP A 198 -5.51 -0.37 -28.07
C ASP A 198 -6.95 0.02 -27.67
N ALA A 199 -7.40 1.23 -28.04
CA ALA A 199 -8.72 1.74 -27.71
C ALA A 199 -9.84 0.97 -28.42
N ASP A 200 -9.55 0.45 -29.61
CA ASP A 200 -10.52 -0.23 -30.50
C ASP A 200 -10.64 -1.72 -30.18
N SER A 201 -9.65 -2.29 -29.48
CA SER A 201 -9.58 -3.72 -29.08
C SER A 201 -9.59 -3.88 -27.56
N PRO A 202 -10.68 -3.49 -26.87
CA PRO A 202 -10.74 -3.47 -25.41
C PRO A 202 -10.67 -4.86 -24.75
N ASP A 203 -10.94 -5.92 -25.50
CA ASP A 203 -10.91 -7.31 -25.04
C ASP A 203 -9.51 -7.94 -25.13
N GLU A 204 -8.58 -7.29 -25.85
CA GLU A 204 -7.18 -7.68 -25.88
C GLU A 204 -6.41 -6.98 -24.77
N GLN A 205 -5.94 -7.75 -23.80
CA GLN A 205 -5.23 -7.20 -22.63
C GLN A 205 -3.77 -6.90 -22.96
N LEU A 206 -3.28 -5.80 -22.38
CA LEU A 206 -1.87 -5.48 -22.30
C LEU A 206 -1.41 -5.62 -20.84
N LEU A 207 -0.57 -6.62 -20.57
CA LEU A 207 0.06 -6.84 -19.28
C LEU A 207 1.37 -6.05 -19.26
N ILE A 208 1.53 -5.16 -18.29
CA ILE A 208 2.64 -4.22 -18.25
C ILE A 208 3.43 -4.43 -16.96
N GLU A 209 4.71 -4.74 -17.12
CA GLU A 209 5.71 -4.68 -16.06
C GLU A 209 6.40 -3.31 -16.11
N VAL A 210 6.48 -2.62 -14.97
CA VAL A 210 7.03 -1.27 -14.89
C VAL A 210 8.39 -1.28 -14.22
N LYS A 211 9.40 -0.75 -14.89
CA LYS A 211 10.75 -0.60 -14.34
C LYS A 211 11.14 0.88 -14.38
N SER A 212 11.58 1.42 -13.24
CA SER A 212 11.87 2.84 -13.09
C SER A 212 13.23 3.11 -12.49
N SER A 213 13.88 4.17 -12.94
CA SER A 213 15.17 4.61 -12.40
C SER A 213 15.23 6.12 -12.27
N GLU A 214 15.79 6.63 -11.17
CA GLU A 214 16.15 8.04 -10.99
C GLU A 214 17.50 8.38 -11.64
N GLN A 215 18.28 7.37 -12.04
CA GLN A 215 19.59 7.54 -12.63
C GLN A 215 19.49 8.05 -14.07
N LEU A 216 20.59 8.64 -14.57
CA LEU A 216 20.72 8.92 -15.98
C LEU A 216 20.82 7.62 -16.80
N MET A 217 20.52 7.65 -18.09
CA MET A 217 20.57 6.51 -19.01
C MET A 217 21.80 5.60 -18.82
N ARG A 218 22.96 6.19 -18.57
CA ARG A 218 24.21 5.43 -18.40
C ARG A 218 24.28 4.56 -17.15
N GLY A 219 23.53 4.90 -16.10
CA GLY A 219 23.52 4.19 -14.83
C GLY A 219 22.18 3.50 -14.54
N ALA A 220 21.17 3.73 -15.36
CA ALA A 220 19.86 3.13 -15.18
C ALA A 220 19.89 1.64 -15.55
N THR A 221 19.42 0.81 -14.64
CA THR A 221 19.29 -0.65 -14.82
C THR A 221 17.90 -1.11 -14.38
N MET A 222 17.43 -2.22 -14.91
CA MET A 222 16.27 -2.95 -14.42
C MET A 222 16.68 -4.33 -13.93
N ILE A 223 15.96 -4.80 -12.94
CA ILE A 223 16.05 -6.18 -12.47
C ILE A 223 14.77 -6.88 -12.91
N ILE A 224 14.91 -8.00 -13.61
CA ILE A 224 13.80 -8.89 -13.96
C ILE A 224 13.99 -10.17 -13.15
N SER A 225 12.97 -10.51 -12.36
CA SER A 225 12.93 -11.78 -11.65
C SER A 225 12.57 -12.93 -12.61
N ARG A 226 12.95 -14.15 -12.21
CA ARG A 226 12.55 -15.34 -12.97
C ARG A 226 11.04 -15.45 -13.12
N HIS A 227 10.30 -15.16 -12.06
CA HIS A 227 8.84 -15.19 -12.08
C HIS A 227 8.24 -14.22 -13.11
N GLU A 228 8.66 -12.96 -13.12
CA GLU A 228 8.23 -11.97 -14.12
C GLU A 228 8.53 -12.45 -15.55
N TRP A 229 9.71 -13.03 -15.75
CA TRP A 229 10.10 -13.55 -17.07
C TRP A 229 9.27 -14.76 -17.50
N GLU A 230 9.01 -15.71 -16.62
CA GLU A 230 8.17 -16.87 -16.90
C GLU A 230 6.74 -16.44 -17.24
N VAL A 231 6.19 -15.46 -16.54
CA VAL A 231 4.88 -14.86 -16.85
C VAL A 231 4.92 -14.16 -18.21
N ALA A 232 5.97 -13.37 -18.50
CA ALA A 232 6.13 -12.66 -19.77
C ALA A 232 6.24 -13.62 -20.98
N LYS A 233 6.85 -14.80 -20.78
CA LYS A 233 6.97 -15.84 -21.82
C LYS A 233 5.76 -16.76 -21.93
N SER A 234 4.88 -16.76 -20.93
CA SER A 234 3.67 -17.58 -20.99
C SER A 234 2.73 -17.02 -22.07
N GLN A 235 2.20 -17.92 -22.91
CA GLN A 235 1.22 -17.54 -23.92
C GLN A 235 -0.16 -17.38 -23.26
N HIS A 236 -0.53 -16.17 -22.96
CA HIS A 236 -1.87 -15.87 -22.51
C HIS A 236 -2.80 -15.67 -23.70
N LYS A 237 -3.92 -16.35 -23.69
CA LYS A 237 -4.95 -16.16 -24.72
C LYS A 237 -5.52 -14.74 -24.62
N ASN A 238 -5.45 -13.97 -25.71
CA ASN A 238 -5.90 -12.57 -25.79
C ASN A 238 -5.11 -11.57 -24.93
N SER A 239 -3.84 -11.84 -24.57
CA SER A 239 -3.01 -10.85 -23.90
C SER A 239 -1.62 -10.74 -24.51
N THR A 240 -1.08 -9.52 -24.47
CA THR A 240 0.29 -9.19 -24.85
C THR A 240 1.02 -8.70 -23.60
N TYR A 241 2.29 -9.06 -23.45
CA TYR A 241 3.12 -8.59 -22.33
C TYR A 241 4.17 -7.61 -22.83
N CYS A 242 4.43 -6.52 -22.06
CA CYS A 242 5.50 -5.56 -22.34
C CYS A 242 6.11 -5.01 -21.06
N PHE A 243 7.31 -4.42 -21.21
CA PHE A 243 8.02 -3.71 -20.14
C PHE A 243 7.98 -2.20 -20.42
N TYR A 244 7.52 -1.41 -19.46
CA TYR A 244 7.56 0.03 -19.52
C TYR A 244 8.71 0.55 -18.65
N LEU A 245 9.68 1.18 -19.32
CA LEU A 245 10.90 1.69 -18.70
C LEU A 245 10.80 3.20 -18.53
N TRP A 246 10.94 3.68 -17.29
CA TRP A 246 10.87 5.10 -16.95
C TRP A 246 12.19 5.58 -16.35
N ILE A 247 12.78 6.64 -16.91
CA ILE A 247 13.81 7.44 -16.26
C ILE A 247 13.11 8.65 -15.65
N VAL A 248 12.88 8.61 -14.32
CA VAL A 248 12.09 9.62 -13.60
C VAL A 248 12.96 10.72 -12.97
N GLY A 249 14.29 10.63 -13.10
CA GLY A 249 15.26 11.63 -12.64
C GLY A 249 15.35 12.84 -13.57
N LYS A 250 16.54 13.42 -13.66
CA LYS A 250 16.79 14.65 -14.45
C LYS A 250 16.51 14.50 -15.95
N GLN A 251 16.66 13.29 -16.49
CA GLN A 251 16.60 13.06 -17.93
C GLN A 251 15.17 12.86 -18.45
N ARG A 252 14.24 12.41 -17.61
CA ARG A 252 12.82 12.23 -17.91
C ARG A 252 12.52 11.58 -19.27
N MET A 253 12.65 10.25 -19.33
CA MET A 253 12.46 9.48 -20.57
C MET A 253 11.57 8.26 -20.33
N PHE A 254 10.96 7.78 -21.40
CA PHE A 254 10.09 6.61 -21.42
C PHE A 254 10.42 5.68 -22.59
N ALA A 255 10.32 4.36 -22.39
CA ALA A 255 10.35 3.38 -23.47
C ALA A 255 9.35 2.25 -23.19
N SER A 256 8.67 1.80 -24.25
CA SER A 256 7.93 0.54 -24.27
C SER A 256 8.80 -0.53 -24.94
N VAL A 257 9.09 -1.61 -24.22
CA VAL A 257 10.01 -2.67 -24.67
C VAL A 257 9.25 -3.99 -24.72
N SER A 258 9.32 -4.68 -25.85
CA SER A 258 8.65 -5.97 -26.04
C SER A 258 9.41 -7.11 -25.36
N VAL A 259 8.75 -8.23 -25.13
CA VAL A 259 9.37 -9.46 -24.65
C VAL A 259 10.49 -9.93 -25.62
N CYS A 260 10.28 -9.74 -26.95
CA CYS A 260 11.28 -10.10 -27.95
C CYS A 260 12.56 -9.25 -27.86
N ASP A 261 12.44 -7.97 -27.46
CA ASP A 261 13.59 -7.09 -27.26
C ASP A 261 14.37 -7.45 -25.99
N ILE A 262 13.70 -7.96 -24.97
CA ILE A 262 14.30 -8.39 -23.69
C ILE A 262 15.01 -9.76 -23.83
N GLU A 263 14.44 -10.69 -24.60
CA GLU A 263 14.87 -12.08 -24.68
C GLU A 263 16.39 -12.29 -24.96
N PRO A 264 17.05 -11.50 -25.87
CA PRO A 264 18.49 -11.64 -26.10
C PRO A 264 19.37 -11.34 -24.88
N HIS A 265 18.82 -10.65 -23.87
CA HIS A 265 19.54 -10.23 -22.65
C HIS A 265 19.30 -11.17 -21.47
N ILE A 266 18.43 -12.17 -21.62
CA ILE A 266 18.16 -13.16 -20.58
C ILE A 266 19.24 -14.25 -20.58
N PRO A 267 19.80 -14.62 -19.41
CA PRO A 267 20.80 -15.68 -19.33
C PRO A 267 20.26 -17.01 -19.84
N LYS A 268 21.05 -17.69 -20.66
CA LYS A 268 20.76 -19.09 -21.02
C LYS A 268 21.19 -20.01 -19.90
N GLU A 269 20.29 -20.88 -19.48
CA GLU A 269 20.62 -21.87 -18.47
C GLU A 269 21.55 -22.93 -19.01
N SER A 270 22.60 -23.23 -18.26
CA SER A 270 23.54 -24.31 -18.56
C SER A 270 23.76 -25.15 -17.30
N GLY A 271 23.60 -26.48 -17.42
CA GLY A 271 23.71 -27.40 -16.30
C GLY A 271 22.50 -27.40 -15.36
N LEU A 272 22.74 -27.58 -14.06
CA LEU A 272 21.68 -27.66 -13.03
C LEU A 272 21.33 -26.32 -12.37
N GLY A 273 22.02 -25.26 -12.72
CA GLY A 273 21.81 -23.93 -12.15
C GLY A 273 20.69 -23.18 -12.85
N THR A 274 19.81 -22.55 -12.06
CA THR A 274 18.76 -21.65 -12.55
C THR A 274 19.02 -20.24 -12.04
N TRP A 275 18.94 -19.24 -12.94
CA TRP A 275 19.03 -17.84 -12.51
C TRP A 275 17.74 -17.41 -11.77
N GLN A 276 17.87 -16.50 -10.81
CA GLN A 276 16.74 -15.98 -10.04
C GLN A 276 16.38 -14.54 -10.47
N ASN A 277 17.39 -13.73 -10.75
CA ASN A 277 17.23 -12.36 -11.24
C ASN A 277 18.27 -12.08 -12.32
N VAL A 278 17.91 -11.22 -13.27
CA VAL A 278 18.83 -10.67 -14.26
C VAL A 278 18.81 -9.15 -14.19
N GLU A 279 19.97 -8.54 -14.24
CA GLU A 279 20.13 -7.09 -14.31
C GLU A 279 20.46 -6.68 -15.74
N ILE A 280 19.64 -5.78 -16.33
CA ILE A 280 19.79 -5.31 -17.70
C ILE A 280 19.89 -3.79 -17.70
N PRO A 281 20.98 -3.19 -18.27
CA PRO A 281 21.08 -1.74 -18.40
C PRO A 281 20.01 -1.17 -19.35
N PHE A 282 19.38 -0.05 -19.00
CA PHE A 282 18.43 0.65 -19.89
C PHE A 282 19.07 1.07 -21.22
N LYS A 283 20.38 1.33 -21.19
CA LYS A 283 21.15 1.74 -22.36
C LYS A 283 21.05 0.78 -23.54
N VAL A 284 20.82 -0.50 -23.31
CA VAL A 284 20.65 -1.47 -24.41
C VAL A 284 19.42 -1.19 -25.27
N PHE A 285 18.44 -0.49 -24.69
CA PHE A 285 17.20 -0.05 -25.34
C PHE A 285 17.17 1.44 -25.70
N GLU A 286 18.30 2.14 -25.67
CA GLU A 286 18.40 3.60 -25.83
C GLU A 286 17.60 4.14 -27.03
N LYS A 287 17.59 3.40 -28.14
CA LYS A 287 16.88 3.77 -29.38
C LYS A 287 15.35 3.77 -29.24
N LEU A 288 14.78 3.09 -28.23
CA LEU A 288 13.35 3.03 -27.95
C LEU A 288 12.89 4.12 -27.00
N PHE A 289 13.82 4.85 -26.35
CA PHE A 289 13.47 5.87 -25.41
C PHE A 289 13.07 7.18 -26.09
N VAL A 290 11.97 7.75 -25.63
CA VAL A 290 11.46 9.07 -26.04
C VAL A 290 11.38 10.00 -24.83
N PRO A 291 11.44 11.34 -25.01
CA PRO A 291 11.20 12.30 -23.94
C PRO A 291 9.84 12.07 -23.27
N MET A 292 9.77 12.20 -21.94
CA MET A 292 8.53 11.97 -21.18
C MET A 292 7.43 12.98 -21.56
N GLU A 293 7.81 14.20 -21.94
CA GLU A 293 6.89 15.26 -22.37
C GLU A 293 6.09 14.87 -23.64
N GLU A 294 6.56 13.93 -24.42
CA GLU A 294 5.87 13.43 -25.63
C GLU A 294 4.77 12.41 -25.31
N VAL A 295 4.78 11.86 -24.10
CA VAL A 295 3.90 10.74 -23.75
C VAL A 295 2.99 11.00 -22.53
N VAL A 296 3.37 11.91 -21.64
CA VAL A 296 2.62 12.18 -20.36
C VAL A 296 1.86 13.50 -20.40
#